data_a78fc92c74f3c0c4055b2825bebff634
#
_entry.id   a78fc92c74f3c0c4055b2825bebff634
#
_cell.length_a   1.000
_cell.length_b   1.000
_cell.length_c   1.000
_cell.angle_alpha   90.00
_cell.angle_beta   90.00
_cell.angle_gamma   90.00
#
_symmetry.space_group_name_H-M   'P 1'
#
loop_
_entity.id
_entity.type
_entity.pdbx_description
1 polymer ?
#
loop_
_entity_poly.entity_id
_entity_poly.type
_entity_poly.pdbx_seq_one_letter_code
_entity_poly.pdbx_strand_id
1 'polypeptide(L)'
;MSAQNGALSLTGAAAQLVAEAEAAERAGHRELARLQYDRALRLLRDSSAASTILRRIARSHCDEGQLDVALDCLDAALGSAEAPGALADIAHAKNLAGNILLTRGDYAAAEPMYARARALAVETGERQLEAMVAQNLGVIASMRGDLPAALDHYATSLVVYRTLGMRRQVGHALNNMALVYMHLGRLDEAQAAYDEAIVLCRVTGDVPHRLLALTNAARLHIVRGDVDAAETLCNSVLSEATEAGDERALGETFKHLGVIARARRDYASAERHLSTAYDNAMRREDLLLAGETAREQAELFELMNRSRETLQALTQSHRLFTRLEAQRNLAELQERVQRLEERFYLVVARWAGSIESKDSYLRGHCERVADYACALARDIGFDEMTMFWFRIGALLHDVGKISVPTEILNKPGRLTRHEREVMERHAAAGEKLLSDIDFPWDILPMVRSHHERWDGEGYPDRIAGEDIALAARIVCVADVFDALTTDRPYRAAFSREEALVMMNNDRGKIFDPYLLTRFNGIVAEAAVKPRRRRGRESFGARRRGAGARSSAA
;
A
#
# COMPACT_ATOMS: atom_id res chain seq x y z
N MET A 1 13.43 -40.85 -1.08
CA MET A 1 14.76 -41.31 -1.53
C MET A 1 15.57 -40.04 -1.78
N SER A 2 16.67 -39.93 -1.08
CA SER A 2 17.51 -38.77 -0.89
C SER A 2 17.97 -38.15 -2.21
N ALA A 3 17.73 -36.82 -2.36
CA ALA A 3 18.43 -36.00 -3.31
C ALA A 3 19.94 -36.11 -3.03
N GLN A 4 20.69 -36.47 -4.05
CA GLN A 4 22.16 -36.43 -4.05
C GLN A 4 22.54 -34.95 -3.86
N ASN A 5 22.80 -34.55 -2.58
CA ASN A 5 23.65 -33.41 -2.29
C ASN A 5 24.99 -33.71 -2.97
N GLY A 6 25.44 -32.81 -3.86
CA GLY A 6 26.77 -32.89 -4.42
C GLY A 6 27.75 -33.13 -3.28
N ALA A 7 28.37 -34.29 -3.23
CA ALA A 7 29.27 -34.67 -2.17
C ALA A 7 30.44 -33.69 -2.21
N LEU A 8 30.53 -32.81 -1.21
CA LEU A 8 31.70 -31.99 -0.99
C LEU A 8 32.91 -32.92 -0.88
N SER A 9 33.93 -32.74 -1.70
CA SER A 9 35.16 -33.49 -1.63
C SER A 9 36.01 -33.05 -0.42
N LEU A 10 35.38 -33.10 0.77
CA LEU A 10 35.96 -32.71 2.03
C LEU A 10 36.70 -33.91 2.63
N THR A 11 37.91 -33.67 3.08
CA THR A 11 38.72 -34.70 3.79
C THR A 11 39.06 -34.26 5.22
N GLY A 12 39.14 -35.22 6.12
CA GLY A 12 39.61 -35.00 7.46
C GLY A 12 38.72 -34.13 8.34
N ALA A 13 39.35 -33.20 9.13
CA ALA A 13 38.65 -32.37 10.10
C ALA A 13 37.59 -31.42 9.53
N ALA A 14 37.75 -30.95 8.30
CA ALA A 14 36.76 -30.09 7.66
C ALA A 14 35.45 -30.85 7.37
N ALA A 15 35.54 -32.11 6.92
CA ALA A 15 34.35 -32.95 6.68
C ALA A 15 33.58 -33.21 7.98
N GLN A 16 34.27 -33.45 9.06
CA GLN A 16 33.67 -33.64 10.39
C GLN A 16 32.94 -32.39 10.85
N LEU A 17 33.56 -31.21 10.76
CA LEU A 17 32.94 -29.94 11.15
C LEU A 17 31.68 -29.62 10.32
N VAL A 18 31.70 -29.89 9.02
CA VAL A 18 30.51 -29.72 8.17
C VAL A 18 29.38 -30.68 8.57
N ALA A 19 29.71 -31.94 8.89
CA ALA A 19 28.70 -32.90 9.36
C ALA A 19 28.09 -32.49 10.71
N GLU A 20 28.89 -31.95 11.61
CA GLU A 20 28.45 -31.39 12.91
C GLU A 20 27.54 -30.15 12.69
N ALA A 21 27.92 -29.26 11.77
CA ALA A 21 27.11 -28.11 11.39
C ALA A 21 25.75 -28.51 10.82
N GLU A 22 25.73 -29.49 9.91
CA GLU A 22 24.48 -30.02 9.35
C GLU A 22 23.58 -30.69 10.39
N ALA A 23 24.17 -31.34 11.37
CA ALA A 23 23.44 -31.92 12.50
C ALA A 23 22.82 -30.82 13.37
N ALA A 24 23.58 -29.76 13.65
CA ALA A 24 23.12 -28.58 14.40
C ALA A 24 21.98 -27.85 13.64
N GLU A 25 22.08 -27.69 12.33
CA GLU A 25 20.98 -27.14 11.49
C GLU A 25 19.70 -27.96 11.61
N ARG A 26 19.80 -29.29 11.49
CA ARG A 26 18.65 -30.20 11.65
C ARG A 26 18.02 -30.13 13.04
N ALA A 27 18.82 -29.83 14.06
CA ALA A 27 18.38 -29.64 15.45
C ALA A 27 17.86 -28.21 15.74
N GLY A 28 17.90 -27.30 14.78
CA GLY A 28 17.48 -25.91 14.96
C GLY A 28 18.51 -25.00 15.67
N HIS A 29 19.72 -25.51 15.92
CA HIS A 29 20.82 -24.77 16.60
C HIS A 29 21.65 -23.96 15.59
N ARG A 30 21.08 -22.90 15.04
CA ARG A 30 21.65 -22.14 13.92
C ARG A 30 23.00 -21.49 14.24
N GLU A 31 23.15 -20.88 15.40
CA GLU A 31 24.43 -20.27 15.82
C GLU A 31 25.56 -21.30 15.90
N LEU A 32 25.27 -22.47 16.48
CA LEU A 32 26.23 -23.56 16.54
C LEU A 32 26.60 -24.06 15.14
N ALA A 33 25.61 -24.19 14.25
CA ALA A 33 25.88 -24.58 12.87
C ALA A 33 26.81 -23.59 12.15
N ARG A 34 26.54 -22.28 12.27
CA ARG A 34 27.41 -21.25 11.70
C ARG A 34 28.83 -21.29 12.26
N LEU A 35 28.95 -21.45 13.56
CA LEU A 35 30.29 -21.56 14.21
C LEU A 35 31.09 -22.74 13.64
N GLN A 36 30.46 -23.89 13.44
CA GLN A 36 31.13 -25.06 12.87
C GLN A 36 31.44 -24.86 11.37
N TYR A 37 30.57 -24.22 10.62
CA TYR A 37 30.84 -23.84 9.22
C TYR A 37 32.00 -22.86 9.11
N ASP A 38 32.12 -21.86 9.98
CA ASP A 38 33.24 -20.92 10.01
C ASP A 38 34.58 -21.63 10.33
N ARG A 39 34.55 -22.59 11.27
CA ARG A 39 35.71 -23.41 11.55
C ARG A 39 36.11 -24.29 10.36
N ALA A 40 35.14 -24.86 9.66
CA ALA A 40 35.41 -25.64 8.46
C ALA A 40 36.04 -24.78 7.36
N LEU A 41 35.51 -23.56 7.13
CA LEU A 41 36.04 -22.61 6.13
C LEU A 41 37.54 -22.30 6.37
N ARG A 42 37.98 -22.16 7.63
CA ARG A 42 39.39 -21.88 7.96
C ARG A 42 40.33 -23.05 7.62
N LEU A 43 39.79 -24.24 7.45
CA LEU A 43 40.55 -25.45 7.11
C LEU A 43 40.55 -25.76 5.63
N LEU A 44 39.69 -25.09 4.87
CA LEU A 44 39.53 -25.37 3.44
C LEU A 44 40.58 -24.64 2.59
N ARG A 45 41.11 -25.37 1.63
CA ARG A 45 41.98 -24.85 0.56
C ARG A 45 41.27 -24.87 -0.79
N ASP A 46 40.13 -25.55 -0.88
CA ASP A 46 39.32 -25.68 -2.08
C ASP A 46 38.22 -24.60 -2.14
N SER A 47 38.23 -23.83 -3.20
CA SER A 47 37.30 -22.71 -3.41
C SER A 47 35.85 -23.14 -3.63
N SER A 48 35.61 -24.31 -4.26
CA SER A 48 34.25 -24.80 -4.51
C SER A 48 33.53 -25.22 -3.24
N ALA A 49 34.23 -25.95 -2.36
CA ALA A 49 33.71 -26.34 -1.05
C ALA A 49 33.42 -25.12 -0.15
N ALA A 50 34.26 -24.08 -0.22
CA ALA A 50 34.06 -22.83 0.50
C ALA A 50 32.78 -22.10 0.02
N SER A 51 32.54 -22.03 -1.29
CA SER A 51 31.33 -21.43 -1.86
C SER A 51 30.05 -22.11 -1.33
N THR A 52 30.03 -23.44 -1.29
CA THR A 52 28.87 -24.19 -0.77
C THR A 52 28.60 -23.90 0.70
N ILE A 53 29.65 -23.83 1.53
CA ILE A 53 29.51 -23.53 2.96
C ILE A 53 29.05 -22.09 3.19
N LEU A 54 29.62 -21.12 2.48
CA LEU A 54 29.22 -19.72 2.56
C LEU A 54 27.73 -19.53 2.16
N ARG A 55 27.23 -20.27 1.16
CA ARG A 55 25.79 -20.26 0.82
C ARG A 55 24.91 -20.80 1.94
N ARG A 56 25.36 -21.82 2.70
CA ARG A 56 24.62 -22.34 3.86
C ARG A 56 24.60 -21.33 5.01
N ILE A 57 25.74 -20.69 5.29
CA ILE A 57 25.83 -19.59 6.27
C ILE A 57 24.88 -18.45 5.86
N ALA A 58 24.90 -18.04 4.59
CA ALA A 58 24.01 -17.01 4.07
C ALA A 58 22.52 -17.37 4.26
N ARG A 59 22.15 -18.62 4.01
CA ARG A 59 20.78 -19.10 4.24
C ARG A 59 20.40 -19.01 5.72
N SER A 60 21.29 -19.43 6.61
CA SER A 60 21.08 -19.35 8.07
C SER A 60 20.84 -17.92 8.54
N HIS A 61 21.62 -16.94 8.03
CA HIS A 61 21.40 -15.51 8.31
C HIS A 61 20.08 -14.99 7.70
N CYS A 62 19.73 -15.44 6.50
CA CYS A 62 18.46 -15.10 5.86
C CYS A 62 17.25 -15.56 6.70
N ASP A 63 17.31 -16.79 7.24
CA ASP A 63 16.26 -17.36 8.10
C ASP A 63 16.09 -16.61 9.44
N GLU A 64 17.11 -15.84 9.86
CA GLU A 64 17.09 -14.97 11.04
C GLU A 64 16.79 -13.50 10.70
N GLY A 65 16.50 -13.19 9.43
CA GLY A 65 16.21 -11.83 8.98
C GLY A 65 17.44 -10.94 8.79
N GLN A 66 18.65 -11.47 8.94
CA GLN A 66 19.92 -10.73 8.81
C GLN A 66 20.32 -10.65 7.32
N LEU A 67 19.52 -9.96 6.54
CA LEU A 67 19.60 -10.00 5.07
C LEU A 67 20.89 -9.37 4.50
N ASP A 68 21.46 -8.35 5.14
CA ASP A 68 22.72 -7.72 4.72
C ASP A 68 23.89 -8.69 4.88
N VAL A 69 23.98 -9.30 6.06
CA VAL A 69 25.03 -10.30 6.36
C VAL A 69 24.91 -11.50 5.40
N ALA A 70 23.70 -11.91 5.08
CA ALA A 70 23.48 -12.99 4.12
C ALA A 70 23.98 -12.63 2.72
N LEU A 71 23.77 -11.40 2.25
CA LEU A 71 24.30 -10.92 0.97
C LEU A 71 25.83 -10.85 0.97
N ASP A 72 26.45 -10.35 2.02
CA ASP A 72 27.91 -10.31 2.15
C ASP A 72 28.53 -11.72 2.07
N CYS A 73 27.89 -12.70 2.73
CA CYS A 73 28.30 -14.10 2.64
C CYS A 73 28.17 -14.67 1.20
N LEU A 74 27.14 -14.24 0.45
CA LEU A 74 26.96 -14.68 -0.94
C LEU A 74 27.96 -14.02 -1.87
N ASP A 75 28.32 -12.78 -1.67
CA ASP A 75 29.39 -12.10 -2.44
C ASP A 75 30.73 -12.78 -2.21
N ALA A 76 31.03 -13.16 -0.96
CA ALA A 76 32.20 -13.96 -0.64
C ALA A 76 32.15 -15.36 -1.31
N ALA A 77 30.96 -15.99 -1.35
CA ALA A 77 30.78 -17.27 -2.05
C ALA A 77 31.03 -17.17 -3.56
N LEU A 78 30.58 -16.07 -4.18
CA LEU A 78 30.79 -15.80 -5.59
C LEU A 78 32.26 -15.52 -5.92
N GLY A 79 32.96 -14.74 -5.06
CA GLY A 79 34.40 -14.50 -5.20
C GLY A 79 35.25 -15.78 -5.02
N SER A 80 34.76 -16.75 -4.25
CA SER A 80 35.44 -18.05 -4.08
C SER A 80 35.20 -19.03 -5.22
N ALA A 81 34.25 -18.77 -6.12
CA ALA A 81 33.79 -19.68 -7.17
C ALA A 81 34.52 -19.48 -8.52
N GLU A 82 35.72 -18.91 -8.55
CA GLU A 82 36.49 -18.66 -9.80
C GLU A 82 37.08 -19.92 -10.43
N ALA A 83 36.89 -21.10 -9.83
CA ALA A 83 37.44 -22.33 -10.38
C ALA A 83 36.62 -22.90 -11.56
N PRO A 84 37.28 -23.53 -12.57
CA PRO A 84 36.58 -24.24 -13.63
C PRO A 84 35.68 -25.33 -13.04
N GLY A 85 34.38 -25.26 -13.25
CA GLY A 85 33.40 -26.21 -12.71
C GLY A 85 32.47 -25.65 -11.62
N ALA A 86 32.70 -24.43 -11.15
CA ALA A 86 31.86 -23.78 -10.12
C ALA A 86 30.55 -23.18 -10.64
N LEU A 87 30.19 -23.36 -11.90
CA LEU A 87 29.00 -22.74 -12.53
C LEU A 87 27.69 -23.08 -11.81
N ALA A 88 27.54 -24.34 -11.34
CA ALA A 88 26.37 -24.76 -10.57
C ALA A 88 26.30 -24.03 -9.21
N ASP A 89 27.45 -23.88 -8.53
CA ASP A 89 27.52 -23.16 -7.24
C ASP A 89 27.20 -21.66 -7.42
N ILE A 90 27.69 -21.05 -8.48
CA ILE A 90 27.36 -19.67 -8.85
C ILE A 90 25.86 -19.54 -9.13
N ALA A 91 25.27 -20.48 -9.84
CA ALA A 91 23.82 -20.49 -10.13
C ALA A 91 22.99 -20.53 -8.83
N HIS A 92 23.33 -21.41 -7.91
CA HIS A 92 22.68 -21.50 -6.60
C HIS A 92 22.88 -20.24 -5.74
N ALA A 93 24.09 -19.65 -5.73
CA ALA A 93 24.36 -18.42 -5.01
C ALA A 93 23.54 -17.23 -5.56
N LYS A 94 23.50 -17.10 -6.88
CA LYS A 94 22.69 -16.07 -7.55
C LYS A 94 21.19 -16.24 -7.29
N ASN A 95 20.67 -17.48 -7.29
CA ASN A 95 19.28 -17.73 -6.93
C ASN A 95 18.98 -17.33 -5.48
N LEU A 96 19.87 -17.64 -4.54
CA LEU A 96 19.70 -17.26 -3.13
C LEU A 96 19.79 -15.73 -2.93
N ALA A 97 20.72 -15.05 -3.62
CA ALA A 97 20.80 -13.60 -3.63
C ALA A 97 19.50 -12.96 -4.19
N GLY A 98 18.97 -13.53 -5.28
CA GLY A 98 17.67 -13.13 -5.81
C GLY A 98 16.53 -13.30 -4.80
N ASN A 99 16.50 -14.40 -4.04
CA ASN A 99 15.49 -14.61 -2.99
C ASN A 99 15.59 -13.57 -1.88
N ILE A 100 16.79 -13.20 -1.45
CA ILE A 100 17.02 -12.17 -0.42
C ILE A 100 16.55 -10.81 -0.92
N LEU A 101 16.93 -10.42 -2.13
CA LEU A 101 16.50 -9.17 -2.76
C LEU A 101 14.97 -9.13 -2.97
N LEU A 102 14.36 -10.26 -3.36
CA LEU A 102 12.91 -10.41 -3.45
C LEU A 102 12.24 -10.18 -2.09
N THR A 103 12.79 -10.73 -1.02
CA THR A 103 12.28 -10.54 0.35
C THR A 103 12.40 -9.08 0.81
N ARG A 104 13.44 -8.37 0.37
CA ARG A 104 13.60 -6.92 0.60
C ARG A 104 12.65 -6.06 -0.23
N GLY A 105 12.02 -6.62 -1.26
CA GLY A 105 11.21 -5.90 -2.25
C GLY A 105 12.03 -5.20 -3.33
N ASP A 106 13.32 -5.48 -3.44
CA ASP A 106 14.17 -4.96 -4.53
C ASP A 106 14.09 -5.89 -5.76
N TYR A 107 12.97 -5.79 -6.47
CA TYR A 107 12.71 -6.61 -7.67
C TYR A 107 13.63 -6.26 -8.83
N ALA A 108 14.08 -5.00 -8.90
CA ALA A 108 14.97 -4.54 -9.96
C ALA A 108 16.36 -5.19 -9.84
N ALA A 109 16.85 -5.35 -8.61
CA ALA A 109 18.10 -6.06 -8.34
C ALA A 109 17.93 -7.59 -8.34
N ALA A 110 16.77 -8.12 -7.94
CA ALA A 110 16.51 -9.57 -7.90
C ALA A 110 16.47 -10.22 -9.30
N GLU A 111 15.83 -9.56 -10.26
CA GLU A 111 15.62 -10.11 -11.60
C GLU A 111 16.92 -10.47 -12.34
N PRO A 112 17.96 -9.62 -12.43
CA PRO A 112 19.22 -9.98 -13.07
C PRO A 112 19.94 -11.15 -12.35
N MET A 113 19.76 -11.28 -11.01
CA MET A 113 20.29 -12.41 -10.26
C MET A 113 19.62 -13.72 -10.72
N TYR A 114 18.31 -13.73 -10.81
CA TYR A 114 17.56 -14.89 -11.30
C TYR A 114 17.85 -15.20 -12.78
N ALA A 115 17.90 -14.18 -13.65
CA ALA A 115 18.22 -14.37 -15.06
C ALA A 115 19.59 -15.05 -15.23
N ARG A 116 20.59 -14.60 -14.48
CA ARG A 116 21.93 -15.23 -14.51
C ARG A 116 21.92 -16.63 -13.91
N ALA A 117 21.21 -16.85 -12.79
CA ALA A 117 21.04 -18.18 -12.20
C ALA A 117 20.40 -19.16 -13.17
N ARG A 118 19.36 -18.73 -13.91
CA ARG A 118 18.68 -19.55 -14.93
C ARG A 118 19.61 -19.93 -16.07
N ALA A 119 20.34 -18.96 -16.62
CA ALA A 119 21.28 -19.23 -17.73
C ALA A 119 22.31 -20.29 -17.32
N LEU A 120 22.88 -20.16 -16.11
CA LEU A 120 23.85 -21.11 -15.59
C LEU A 120 23.22 -22.47 -15.26
N ALA A 121 21.99 -22.52 -14.73
CA ALA A 121 21.28 -23.76 -14.45
C ALA A 121 21.00 -24.56 -15.73
N VAL A 122 20.66 -23.88 -16.83
CA VAL A 122 20.49 -24.50 -18.16
C VAL A 122 21.84 -25.06 -18.68
N GLU A 123 22.90 -24.23 -18.58
CA GLU A 123 24.26 -24.64 -19.04
C GLU A 123 24.81 -25.86 -18.27
N THR A 124 24.55 -25.93 -16.98
CA THR A 124 25.00 -27.02 -16.11
C THR A 124 24.06 -28.23 -16.05
N GLY A 125 22.88 -28.14 -16.67
CA GLY A 125 21.86 -29.19 -16.64
C GLY A 125 21.12 -29.29 -15.29
N GLU A 126 21.19 -28.31 -14.43
CA GLU A 126 20.54 -28.25 -13.10
C GLU A 126 19.04 -27.96 -13.23
N ARG A 127 18.28 -28.94 -13.77
CA ARG A 127 16.85 -28.79 -14.09
C ARG A 127 15.98 -28.38 -12.91
N GLN A 128 16.30 -28.86 -11.69
CA GLN A 128 15.58 -28.47 -10.50
C GLN A 128 15.75 -26.96 -10.20
N LEU A 129 16.99 -26.46 -10.31
CA LEU A 129 17.29 -25.04 -10.10
C LEU A 129 16.65 -24.17 -11.20
N GLU A 130 16.70 -24.62 -12.45
CA GLU A 130 16.02 -23.95 -13.56
C GLU A 130 14.52 -23.73 -13.28
N ALA A 131 13.82 -24.76 -12.78
CA ALA A 131 12.41 -24.67 -12.42
C ALA A 131 12.17 -23.74 -11.24
N MET A 132 13.02 -23.79 -10.20
CA MET A 132 12.92 -22.87 -9.05
C MET A 132 13.09 -21.42 -9.46
N VAL A 133 14.08 -21.14 -10.29
CA VAL A 133 14.34 -19.78 -10.79
C VAL A 133 13.20 -19.30 -11.70
N ALA A 134 12.68 -20.17 -12.57
CA ALA A 134 11.52 -19.86 -13.39
C ALA A 134 10.31 -19.48 -12.51
N GLN A 135 10.03 -20.25 -11.45
CA GLN A 135 8.96 -19.91 -10.50
C GLN A 135 9.17 -18.52 -9.86
N ASN A 136 10.39 -18.19 -9.44
CA ASN A 136 10.71 -16.89 -8.81
C ASN A 136 10.58 -15.73 -9.82
N LEU A 137 10.99 -15.94 -11.08
CA LEU A 137 10.75 -14.95 -12.15
C LEU A 137 9.25 -14.75 -12.41
N GLY A 138 8.45 -15.83 -12.30
CA GLY A 138 6.98 -15.72 -12.36
C GLY A 138 6.40 -14.88 -11.24
N VAL A 139 6.96 -14.95 -10.02
CA VAL A 139 6.57 -14.07 -8.91
C VAL A 139 6.87 -12.61 -9.24
N ILE A 140 8.08 -12.29 -9.75
CA ILE A 140 8.44 -10.92 -10.15
C ILE A 140 7.52 -10.40 -11.26
N ALA A 141 7.28 -11.21 -12.30
CA ALA A 141 6.40 -10.84 -13.41
C ALA A 141 4.97 -10.54 -12.91
N SER A 142 4.44 -11.40 -12.02
CA SER A 142 3.13 -11.20 -11.40
C SER A 142 3.06 -9.89 -10.60
N MET A 143 4.10 -9.58 -9.84
CA MET A 143 4.18 -8.35 -9.05
C MET A 143 4.29 -7.07 -9.89
N ARG A 144 4.87 -7.18 -11.09
CA ARG A 144 4.91 -6.09 -12.08
C ARG A 144 3.64 -5.96 -12.90
N GLY A 145 2.67 -6.86 -12.70
CA GLY A 145 1.44 -6.89 -13.48
C GLY A 145 1.59 -7.52 -14.86
N ASP A 146 2.76 -8.08 -15.20
CA ASP A 146 2.94 -8.85 -16.43
C ASP A 146 2.42 -10.29 -16.24
N LEU A 147 1.09 -10.37 -16.17
CA LEU A 147 0.40 -11.63 -15.89
C LEU A 147 0.62 -12.71 -16.97
N PRO A 148 0.72 -12.39 -18.28
CA PRO A 148 1.08 -13.38 -19.29
C PRO A 148 2.48 -13.99 -19.06
N ALA A 149 3.50 -13.15 -18.84
CA ALA A 149 4.85 -13.64 -18.57
C ALA A 149 4.91 -14.46 -17.27
N ALA A 150 4.15 -14.08 -16.24
CA ALA A 150 4.04 -14.86 -15.01
C ALA A 150 3.51 -16.27 -15.27
N LEU A 151 2.45 -16.41 -16.07
CA LEU A 151 1.91 -17.74 -16.45
C LEU A 151 2.92 -18.57 -17.22
N ASP A 152 3.67 -18.00 -18.17
CA ASP A 152 4.68 -18.72 -18.93
C ASP A 152 5.80 -19.23 -18.04
N HIS A 153 6.25 -18.44 -17.08
CA HIS A 153 7.25 -18.83 -16.10
C HIS A 153 6.76 -19.96 -15.19
N TYR A 154 5.54 -19.86 -14.67
CA TYR A 154 4.97 -20.92 -13.84
C TYR A 154 4.70 -22.20 -14.63
N ALA A 155 4.23 -22.10 -15.88
CA ALA A 155 4.05 -23.26 -16.74
C ALA A 155 5.38 -23.99 -17.01
N THR A 156 6.46 -23.23 -17.27
CA THR A 156 7.80 -23.78 -17.43
C THR A 156 8.25 -24.54 -16.18
N SER A 157 8.08 -23.94 -15.00
CA SER A 157 8.44 -24.59 -13.73
C SER A 157 7.63 -25.85 -13.46
N LEU A 158 6.31 -25.83 -13.74
CA LEU A 158 5.40 -26.95 -13.56
C LEU A 158 5.79 -28.16 -14.40
N VAL A 159 6.14 -27.97 -15.68
CA VAL A 159 6.57 -29.06 -16.56
C VAL A 159 7.77 -29.76 -15.96
N VAL A 160 8.75 -29.03 -15.50
CA VAL A 160 9.98 -29.60 -14.90
C VAL A 160 9.68 -30.29 -13.58
N TYR A 161 8.94 -29.65 -12.68
CA TYR A 161 8.59 -30.24 -11.38
C TYR A 161 7.77 -31.52 -11.53
N ARG A 162 6.82 -31.60 -12.47
CA ARG A 162 6.07 -32.80 -12.76
C ARG A 162 6.98 -33.90 -13.31
N THR A 163 7.91 -33.59 -14.23
CA THR A 163 8.87 -34.54 -14.78
C THR A 163 9.80 -35.13 -13.70
N LEU A 164 10.20 -34.29 -12.73
CA LEU A 164 11.05 -34.70 -11.62
C LEU A 164 10.28 -35.33 -10.44
N GLY A 165 8.95 -35.43 -10.51
CA GLY A 165 8.12 -35.98 -9.44
C GLY A 165 8.06 -35.13 -8.18
N MET A 166 8.35 -33.84 -8.28
CA MET A 166 8.47 -32.89 -7.17
C MET A 166 7.09 -32.37 -6.74
N ARG A 167 6.25 -33.23 -6.18
CA ARG A 167 4.83 -32.96 -5.88
C ARG A 167 4.59 -31.72 -5.03
N ARG A 168 5.45 -31.46 -4.03
CA ARG A 168 5.35 -30.27 -3.17
C ARG A 168 5.50 -28.99 -4.00
N GLN A 169 6.52 -28.91 -4.83
CA GLN A 169 6.80 -27.75 -5.67
C GLN A 169 5.72 -27.55 -6.75
N VAL A 170 5.14 -28.63 -7.26
CA VAL A 170 3.97 -28.57 -8.15
C VAL A 170 2.82 -27.85 -7.44
N GLY A 171 2.52 -28.21 -6.18
CA GLY A 171 1.48 -27.55 -5.40
C GLY A 171 1.73 -26.06 -5.21
N HIS A 172 2.97 -25.66 -4.91
CA HIS A 172 3.35 -24.24 -4.75
C HIS A 172 3.19 -23.46 -6.07
N ALA A 173 3.66 -24.01 -7.18
CA ALA A 173 3.55 -23.37 -8.49
C ALA A 173 2.08 -23.23 -8.94
N LEU A 174 1.25 -24.24 -8.70
CA LEU A 174 -0.18 -24.20 -8.99
C LEU A 174 -0.91 -23.15 -8.17
N ASN A 175 -0.60 -23.00 -6.87
CA ASN A 175 -1.16 -21.93 -6.04
C ASN A 175 -0.83 -20.54 -6.62
N ASN A 176 0.41 -20.31 -7.07
CA ASN A 176 0.81 -19.05 -7.66
C ASN A 176 0.14 -18.81 -9.03
N MET A 177 0.03 -19.84 -9.86
CA MET A 177 -0.72 -19.77 -11.12
C MET A 177 -2.20 -19.43 -10.90
N ALA A 178 -2.83 -20.06 -9.91
CA ALA A 178 -4.22 -19.82 -9.57
C ALA A 178 -4.47 -18.35 -9.20
N LEU A 179 -3.55 -17.74 -8.44
CA LEU A 179 -3.61 -16.31 -8.12
C LEU A 179 -3.55 -15.44 -9.39
N VAL A 180 -2.69 -15.77 -10.34
CA VAL A 180 -2.61 -15.04 -11.62
C VAL A 180 -3.88 -15.25 -12.45
N TYR A 181 -4.43 -16.46 -12.52
CA TYR A 181 -5.71 -16.72 -13.18
C TYR A 181 -6.85 -15.91 -12.57
N MET A 182 -6.88 -15.79 -11.23
CA MET A 182 -7.87 -14.97 -10.54
C MET A 182 -7.73 -13.47 -10.93
N HIS A 183 -6.52 -12.93 -11.02
CA HIS A 183 -6.29 -11.55 -11.46
C HIS A 183 -6.68 -11.32 -12.93
N LEU A 184 -6.59 -12.34 -13.78
CA LEU A 184 -7.05 -12.31 -15.18
C LEU A 184 -8.57 -12.52 -15.34
N GLY A 185 -9.31 -12.74 -14.24
CA GLY A 185 -10.74 -13.07 -14.30
C GLY A 185 -11.04 -14.50 -14.78
N ARG A 186 -10.01 -15.36 -14.92
CA ARG A 186 -10.10 -16.76 -15.35
C ARG A 186 -10.42 -17.65 -14.15
N LEU A 187 -11.62 -17.45 -13.56
CA LEU A 187 -11.94 -17.99 -12.24
C LEU A 187 -12.05 -19.52 -12.20
N ASP A 188 -12.47 -20.17 -13.30
CA ASP A 188 -12.58 -21.64 -13.34
C ASP A 188 -11.21 -22.32 -13.37
N GLU A 189 -10.26 -21.73 -14.08
CA GLU A 189 -8.88 -22.21 -14.11
C GLU A 189 -8.17 -21.96 -12.78
N ALA A 190 -8.48 -20.84 -12.12
CA ALA A 190 -8.01 -20.57 -10.76
C ALA A 190 -8.51 -21.66 -9.79
N GLN A 191 -9.80 -22.02 -9.86
CA GLN A 191 -10.38 -23.07 -9.02
C GLN A 191 -9.68 -24.40 -9.23
N ALA A 192 -9.57 -24.84 -10.48
CA ALA A 192 -8.93 -26.13 -10.81
C ALA A 192 -7.48 -26.19 -10.29
N ALA A 193 -6.73 -25.09 -10.40
CA ALA A 193 -5.36 -25.02 -9.93
C ALA A 193 -5.27 -25.03 -8.40
N TYR A 194 -6.17 -24.34 -7.68
CA TYR A 194 -6.23 -24.40 -6.21
C TYR A 194 -6.60 -25.80 -5.74
N ASP A 195 -7.58 -26.46 -6.36
CA ASP A 195 -8.01 -27.81 -5.99
C ASP A 195 -6.86 -28.82 -6.11
N GLU A 196 -6.11 -28.79 -7.23
CA GLU A 196 -4.93 -29.64 -7.42
C GLU A 196 -3.85 -29.30 -6.38
N ALA A 197 -3.58 -28.02 -6.12
CA ALA A 197 -2.60 -27.57 -5.13
C ALA A 197 -2.94 -28.08 -3.71
N ILE A 198 -4.19 -27.95 -3.28
CA ILE A 198 -4.67 -28.41 -1.98
C ILE A 198 -4.49 -29.92 -1.82
N VAL A 199 -4.85 -30.70 -2.85
CA VAL A 199 -4.66 -32.16 -2.87
C VAL A 199 -3.19 -32.52 -2.74
N LEU A 200 -2.32 -31.88 -3.51
CA LEU A 200 -0.88 -32.15 -3.48
C LEU A 200 -0.25 -31.76 -2.14
N CYS A 201 -0.61 -30.62 -1.56
CA CYS A 201 -0.14 -30.22 -0.24
C CYS A 201 -0.60 -31.20 0.86
N ARG A 202 -1.82 -31.73 0.76
CA ARG A 202 -2.33 -32.78 1.67
C ARG A 202 -1.50 -34.07 1.55
N VAL A 203 -1.25 -34.54 0.33
CA VAL A 203 -0.48 -35.77 0.08
C VAL A 203 0.98 -35.66 0.53
N THR A 204 1.56 -34.47 0.42
CA THR A 204 2.96 -34.21 0.81
C THR A 204 3.13 -33.81 2.28
N GLY A 205 2.05 -33.65 3.03
CA GLY A 205 2.07 -33.18 4.42
C GLY A 205 2.52 -31.72 4.57
N ASP A 206 2.37 -30.91 3.52
CA ASP A 206 2.76 -29.50 3.53
C ASP A 206 1.63 -28.63 4.08
N VAL A 207 1.49 -28.59 5.40
CA VAL A 207 0.43 -27.87 6.10
C VAL A 207 0.43 -26.37 5.81
N PRO A 208 1.57 -25.63 5.89
CA PRO A 208 1.56 -24.18 5.65
C PRO A 208 1.07 -23.81 4.25
N HIS A 209 1.52 -24.51 3.20
CA HIS A 209 1.09 -24.21 1.84
C HIS A 209 -0.34 -24.70 1.56
N ARG A 210 -0.80 -25.74 2.26
CA ARG A 210 -2.21 -26.14 2.19
C ARG A 210 -3.12 -25.05 2.77
N LEU A 211 -2.79 -24.50 3.93
CA LEU A 211 -3.53 -23.39 4.54
C LEU A 211 -3.54 -22.16 3.63
N LEU A 212 -2.40 -21.81 3.03
CA LEU A 212 -2.30 -20.74 2.05
C LEU A 212 -3.23 -20.98 0.84
N ALA A 213 -3.20 -22.19 0.27
CA ALA A 213 -4.05 -22.50 -0.89
C ALA A 213 -5.54 -22.50 -0.54
N LEU A 214 -5.94 -22.99 0.63
CA LEU A 214 -7.33 -22.94 1.12
C LEU A 214 -7.79 -21.51 1.35
N THR A 215 -6.94 -20.66 1.93
CA THR A 215 -7.23 -19.24 2.16
C THR A 215 -7.41 -18.49 0.83
N ASN A 216 -6.56 -18.76 -0.15
CA ASN A 216 -6.67 -18.20 -1.50
C ASN A 216 -7.92 -18.71 -2.24
N ALA A 217 -8.28 -19.98 -2.08
CA ALA A 217 -9.52 -20.55 -2.64
C ALA A 217 -10.76 -19.91 -1.99
N ALA A 218 -10.75 -19.65 -0.68
CA ALA A 218 -11.83 -18.91 -0.03
C ALA A 218 -11.99 -17.50 -0.61
N ARG A 219 -10.88 -16.79 -0.86
CA ARG A 219 -10.89 -15.49 -1.57
C ARG A 219 -11.49 -15.60 -2.97
N LEU A 220 -11.20 -16.68 -3.72
CA LEU A 220 -11.79 -16.90 -5.05
C LEU A 220 -13.32 -17.03 -4.96
N HIS A 221 -13.84 -17.78 -3.97
CA HIS A 221 -15.28 -17.90 -3.76
C HIS A 221 -15.93 -16.57 -3.35
N ILE A 222 -15.24 -15.73 -2.55
CA ILE A 222 -15.68 -14.35 -2.26
C ILE A 222 -15.82 -13.53 -3.56
N VAL A 223 -14.81 -13.60 -4.45
CA VAL A 223 -14.83 -12.89 -5.74
C VAL A 223 -15.96 -13.38 -6.64
N ARG A 224 -16.29 -14.67 -6.60
CA ARG A 224 -17.44 -15.25 -7.33
C ARG A 224 -18.80 -14.88 -6.73
N GLY A 225 -18.83 -14.37 -5.50
CA GLY A 225 -20.07 -14.14 -4.74
C GLY A 225 -20.64 -15.40 -4.09
N ASP A 226 -19.88 -16.50 -4.07
CA ASP A 226 -20.26 -17.77 -3.44
C ASP A 226 -19.86 -17.75 -1.95
N VAL A 227 -20.66 -17.03 -1.19
CA VAL A 227 -20.39 -16.71 0.22
C VAL A 227 -20.38 -17.95 1.12
N ASP A 228 -21.22 -18.93 0.82
CA ASP A 228 -21.36 -20.14 1.66
C ASP A 228 -20.18 -21.09 1.48
N ALA A 229 -19.69 -21.26 0.24
CA ALA A 229 -18.47 -22.01 -0.02
C ALA A 229 -17.24 -21.34 0.60
N ALA A 230 -17.15 -20.00 0.49
CA ALA A 230 -16.08 -19.23 1.10
C ALA A 230 -16.05 -19.42 2.63
N GLU A 231 -17.20 -19.34 3.30
CA GLU A 231 -17.29 -19.52 4.74
C GLU A 231 -16.89 -20.93 5.17
N THR A 232 -17.32 -21.95 4.42
CA THR A 232 -16.97 -23.35 4.70
C THR A 232 -15.45 -23.53 4.66
N LEU A 233 -14.77 -22.97 3.65
CA LEU A 233 -13.32 -23.01 3.55
C LEU A 233 -12.65 -22.22 4.70
N CYS A 234 -13.12 -21.01 5.01
CA CYS A 234 -12.60 -20.22 6.11
C CYS A 234 -12.68 -20.96 7.45
N ASN A 235 -13.81 -21.63 7.74
CA ASN A 235 -13.97 -22.41 8.97
C ASN A 235 -13.02 -23.61 9.02
N SER A 236 -12.77 -24.27 7.89
CA SER A 236 -11.77 -25.34 7.81
C SER A 236 -10.36 -24.81 8.08
N VAL A 237 -9.99 -23.66 7.47
CA VAL A 237 -8.69 -23.04 7.70
C VAL A 237 -8.55 -22.60 9.17
N LEU A 238 -9.60 -22.02 9.76
CA LEU A 238 -9.57 -21.54 11.13
C LEU A 238 -9.26 -22.69 12.12
N SER A 239 -9.88 -23.86 11.95
CA SER A 239 -9.59 -25.05 12.77
C SER A 239 -8.14 -25.53 12.61
N GLU A 240 -7.71 -25.76 11.37
CA GLU A 240 -6.37 -26.28 11.11
C GLU A 240 -5.25 -25.28 11.46
N ALA A 241 -5.45 -23.99 11.20
CA ALA A 241 -4.47 -22.96 11.50
C ALA A 241 -4.31 -22.77 13.02
N THR A 242 -5.40 -22.89 13.77
CA THR A 242 -5.37 -22.86 15.24
C THR A 242 -4.56 -24.04 15.79
N GLU A 243 -4.78 -25.24 15.28
CA GLU A 243 -4.02 -26.44 15.69
C GLU A 243 -2.55 -26.34 15.32
N ALA A 244 -2.24 -25.76 14.15
CA ALA A 244 -0.88 -25.58 13.65
C ALA A 244 -0.15 -24.36 14.24
N GLY A 245 -0.84 -23.46 14.93
CA GLY A 245 -0.30 -22.19 15.41
C GLY A 245 0.08 -21.23 14.26
N ASP A 246 -0.58 -21.35 13.10
CA ASP A 246 -0.31 -20.49 11.94
C ASP A 246 -1.07 -19.15 12.05
N GLU A 247 -0.49 -18.22 12.79
CA GLU A 247 -1.05 -16.88 13.00
C GLU A 247 -1.25 -16.10 11.69
N ARG A 248 -0.48 -16.39 10.64
CA ARG A 248 -0.66 -15.73 9.34
C ARG A 248 -1.96 -16.17 8.67
N ALA A 249 -2.17 -17.49 8.61
CA ALA A 249 -3.40 -18.05 8.05
C ALA A 249 -4.63 -17.61 8.85
N LEU A 250 -4.52 -17.51 10.19
CA LEU A 250 -5.58 -16.99 11.06
C LEU A 250 -5.95 -15.54 10.71
N GLY A 251 -4.96 -14.65 10.59
CA GLY A 251 -5.20 -13.23 10.25
C GLY A 251 -5.92 -13.04 8.91
N GLU A 252 -5.43 -13.71 7.86
CA GLU A 252 -6.07 -13.70 6.53
C GLU A 252 -7.50 -14.27 6.58
N THR A 253 -7.70 -15.35 7.33
CA THR A 253 -9.02 -16.00 7.45
C THR A 253 -10.01 -15.10 8.16
N PHE A 254 -9.62 -14.43 9.24
CA PHE A 254 -10.48 -13.46 9.92
C PHE A 254 -10.83 -12.28 9.00
N LYS A 255 -9.91 -11.79 8.18
CA LYS A 255 -10.22 -10.77 7.17
C LYS A 255 -11.31 -11.25 6.21
N HIS A 256 -11.18 -12.48 5.67
CA HIS A 256 -12.18 -13.06 4.77
C HIS A 256 -13.53 -13.27 5.44
N LEU A 257 -13.57 -13.78 6.69
CA LEU A 257 -14.81 -13.90 7.47
C LEU A 257 -15.48 -12.54 7.70
N GLY A 258 -14.70 -11.50 7.93
CA GLY A 258 -15.20 -10.12 8.01
C GLY A 258 -15.87 -9.65 6.72
N VAL A 259 -15.26 -9.91 5.56
CA VAL A 259 -15.84 -9.60 4.24
C VAL A 259 -17.12 -10.40 3.98
N ILE A 260 -17.13 -11.70 4.35
CA ILE A 260 -18.30 -12.59 4.24
C ILE A 260 -19.45 -12.06 5.09
N ALA A 261 -19.20 -11.76 6.38
CA ALA A 261 -20.21 -11.22 7.28
C ALA A 261 -20.77 -9.88 6.77
N ARG A 262 -19.91 -8.99 6.23
CA ARG A 262 -20.35 -7.74 5.59
C ARG A 262 -21.26 -7.99 4.40
N ALA A 263 -20.95 -8.97 3.55
CA ALA A 263 -21.78 -9.33 2.40
C ALA A 263 -23.17 -9.83 2.83
N ARG A 264 -23.26 -10.52 3.97
CA ARG A 264 -24.51 -10.97 4.59
C ARG A 264 -25.23 -9.88 5.38
N ARG A 265 -24.67 -8.67 5.47
CA ARG A 265 -25.15 -7.55 6.29
C ARG A 265 -25.12 -7.81 7.80
N ASP A 266 -24.37 -8.81 8.27
CA ASP A 266 -24.03 -8.98 9.68
C ASP A 266 -22.85 -8.09 10.04
N TYR A 267 -23.14 -6.81 10.20
CA TYR A 267 -22.11 -5.80 10.43
C TYR A 267 -21.40 -5.97 11.78
N ALA A 268 -22.08 -6.49 12.79
CA ALA A 268 -21.50 -6.73 14.10
C ALA A 268 -20.43 -7.84 14.05
N SER A 269 -20.70 -8.95 13.36
CA SER A 269 -19.71 -10.01 13.15
C SER A 269 -18.59 -9.55 12.23
N ALA A 270 -18.91 -8.77 11.19
CA ALA A 270 -17.91 -8.19 10.29
C ALA A 270 -16.91 -7.33 11.05
N GLU A 271 -17.38 -6.43 11.92
CA GLU A 271 -16.52 -5.55 12.72
C GLU A 271 -15.61 -6.36 13.66
N ARG A 272 -16.15 -7.36 14.37
CA ARG A 272 -15.34 -8.23 15.22
C ARG A 272 -14.25 -8.98 14.45
N HIS A 273 -14.59 -9.60 13.32
CA HIS A 273 -13.63 -10.37 12.53
C HIS A 273 -12.55 -9.48 11.93
N LEU A 274 -12.91 -8.32 11.37
CA LEU A 274 -11.94 -7.36 10.82
C LEU A 274 -11.04 -6.77 11.91
N SER A 275 -11.57 -6.49 13.11
CA SER A 275 -10.75 -6.04 14.24
C SER A 275 -9.73 -7.12 14.65
N THR A 276 -10.18 -8.38 14.78
CA THR A 276 -9.28 -9.50 15.10
C THR A 276 -8.18 -9.66 14.02
N ALA A 277 -8.52 -9.54 12.74
CA ALA A 277 -7.57 -9.63 11.64
C ALA A 277 -6.55 -8.49 11.70
N TYR A 278 -7.00 -7.26 11.95
CA TYR A 278 -6.14 -6.09 12.08
C TYR A 278 -5.15 -6.21 13.24
N ASP A 279 -5.65 -6.58 14.43
CA ASP A 279 -4.83 -6.75 15.63
C ASP A 279 -3.79 -7.88 15.45
N ASN A 280 -4.17 -8.98 14.80
CA ASN A 280 -3.26 -10.06 14.45
C ASN A 280 -2.15 -9.56 13.50
N ALA A 281 -2.52 -8.84 12.45
CA ALA A 281 -1.58 -8.30 11.47
C ALA A 281 -0.60 -7.30 12.11
N MET A 282 -1.08 -6.41 12.97
CA MET A 282 -0.24 -5.42 13.67
C MET A 282 0.74 -6.06 14.65
N ARG A 283 0.32 -7.08 15.41
CA ARG A 283 1.23 -7.83 16.31
C ARG A 283 2.38 -8.52 15.56
N ARG A 284 2.14 -8.91 14.32
CA ARG A 284 3.11 -9.61 13.46
C ARG A 284 3.89 -8.67 12.55
N GLU A 285 3.64 -7.37 12.61
CA GLU A 285 4.19 -6.36 11.70
C GLU A 285 3.88 -6.65 10.21
N ASP A 286 2.78 -7.37 9.94
CA ASP A 286 2.29 -7.62 8.58
C ASP A 286 1.53 -6.39 8.07
N LEU A 287 2.29 -5.37 7.64
CA LEU A 287 1.74 -4.08 7.21
C LEU A 287 0.81 -4.20 6.00
N LEU A 288 1.02 -5.22 5.15
CA LEU A 288 0.16 -5.45 3.99
C LEU A 288 -1.22 -5.92 4.43
N LEU A 289 -1.28 -6.96 5.26
CA LEU A 289 -2.54 -7.48 5.79
C LEU A 289 -3.26 -6.44 6.63
N ALA A 290 -2.53 -5.68 7.46
CA ALA A 290 -3.10 -4.59 8.27
C ALA A 290 -3.72 -3.50 7.39
N GLY A 291 -3.02 -3.07 6.33
CA GLY A 291 -3.51 -2.06 5.40
C GLY A 291 -4.73 -2.53 4.61
N GLU A 292 -4.73 -3.78 4.12
CA GLU A 292 -5.88 -4.38 3.46
C GLU A 292 -7.08 -4.50 4.40
N THR A 293 -6.85 -4.94 5.64
CA THR A 293 -7.91 -5.08 6.64
C THR A 293 -8.51 -3.73 7.03
N ALA A 294 -7.69 -2.70 7.23
CA ALA A 294 -8.17 -1.35 7.49
C ALA A 294 -9.04 -0.82 6.32
N ARG A 295 -8.69 -1.14 5.08
CA ARG A 295 -9.53 -0.82 3.92
C ARG A 295 -10.89 -1.52 3.98
N GLU A 296 -10.93 -2.82 4.33
CA GLU A 296 -12.18 -3.55 4.48
C GLU A 296 -13.04 -3.01 5.65
N GLN A 297 -12.39 -2.55 6.74
CA GLN A 297 -13.07 -1.83 7.85
C GLN A 297 -13.69 -0.52 7.36
N ALA A 298 -12.97 0.25 6.54
CA ALA A 298 -13.52 1.48 5.96
C ALA A 298 -14.78 1.22 5.12
N GLU A 299 -14.77 0.14 4.30
CA GLU A 299 -15.96 -0.27 3.54
C GLU A 299 -17.14 -0.65 4.43
N LEU A 300 -16.86 -1.34 5.54
CA LEU A 300 -17.86 -1.68 6.52
C LEU A 300 -18.47 -0.42 7.17
N PHE A 301 -17.61 0.48 7.66
CA PHE A 301 -18.06 1.70 8.34
C PHE A 301 -18.81 2.66 7.39
N GLU A 302 -18.43 2.71 6.11
CA GLU A 302 -19.17 3.44 5.08
C GLU A 302 -20.60 2.91 4.92
N LEU A 303 -20.79 1.58 4.87
CA LEU A 303 -22.11 0.95 4.80
C LEU A 303 -22.96 1.21 6.06
N MET A 304 -22.30 1.37 7.21
CA MET A 304 -22.94 1.71 8.48
C MET A 304 -23.20 3.21 8.66
N ASN A 305 -22.83 4.06 7.69
CA ASN A 305 -22.85 5.53 7.76
C ASN A 305 -22.04 6.10 8.93
N ARG A 306 -20.96 5.44 9.33
CA ARG A 306 -20.02 5.86 10.39
C ARG A 306 -18.85 6.60 9.76
N SER A 307 -19.09 7.83 9.29
CA SER A 307 -18.14 8.61 8.45
C SER A 307 -16.79 8.85 9.14
N ARG A 308 -16.78 9.08 10.46
CA ARG A 308 -15.56 9.33 11.21
C ARG A 308 -14.66 8.08 11.22
N GLU A 309 -15.22 6.94 11.57
CA GLU A 309 -14.50 5.67 11.59
C GLU A 309 -14.07 5.25 10.18
N THR A 310 -14.86 5.59 9.17
CA THR A 310 -14.47 5.40 7.75
C THR A 310 -13.20 6.17 7.44
N LEU A 311 -13.12 7.46 7.82
CA LEU A 311 -11.93 8.29 7.62
C LEU A 311 -10.73 7.76 8.40
N GLN A 312 -10.92 7.36 9.66
CA GLN A 312 -9.86 6.77 10.47
C GLN A 312 -9.28 5.52 9.80
N ALA A 313 -10.13 4.59 9.39
CA ALA A 313 -9.71 3.34 8.76
C ALA A 313 -9.02 3.58 7.41
N LEU A 314 -9.52 4.52 6.58
CA LEU A 314 -8.89 4.89 5.32
C LEU A 314 -7.51 5.54 5.56
N THR A 315 -7.40 6.43 6.54
CA THR A 315 -6.14 7.08 6.91
C THR A 315 -5.11 6.05 7.38
N GLN A 316 -5.52 5.10 8.21
CA GLN A 316 -4.66 3.99 8.65
C GLN A 316 -4.19 3.14 7.46
N SER A 317 -5.12 2.74 6.59
CA SER A 317 -4.79 1.97 5.39
C SER A 317 -3.81 2.73 4.48
N HIS A 318 -4.04 4.01 4.22
CA HIS A 318 -3.14 4.85 3.43
C HIS A 318 -1.74 4.93 4.05
N ARG A 319 -1.65 5.19 5.35
CA ARG A 319 -0.38 5.27 6.08
C ARG A 319 0.41 3.95 5.99
N LEU A 320 -0.27 2.81 6.18
CA LEU A 320 0.36 1.50 6.13
C LEU A 320 0.87 1.17 4.71
N PHE A 321 0.09 1.45 3.67
CA PHE A 321 0.52 1.24 2.29
C PHE A 321 1.63 2.19 1.86
N THR A 322 1.59 3.46 2.26
CA THR A 322 2.68 4.41 2.00
C THR A 322 3.99 3.97 2.67
N ARG A 323 3.92 3.51 3.91
CA ARG A 323 5.08 2.96 4.62
C ARG A 323 5.64 1.72 3.93
N LEU A 324 4.76 0.85 3.44
CA LEU A 324 5.14 -0.38 2.73
C LEU A 324 5.76 -0.07 1.37
N GLU A 325 5.25 0.92 0.65
CA GLU A 325 5.79 1.40 -0.63
C GLU A 325 7.22 1.94 -0.46
N ALA A 326 7.46 2.74 0.57
CA ALA A 326 8.80 3.24 0.88
C ALA A 326 9.81 2.13 1.19
N GLN A 327 9.34 1.01 1.74
CA GLN A 327 10.20 -0.15 2.05
C GLN A 327 10.39 -1.11 0.87
N ARG A 328 9.41 -1.23 -0.03
CA ARG A 328 9.35 -2.29 -1.04
C ARG A 328 9.43 -1.81 -2.48
N ASN A 329 9.28 -0.52 -2.75
CA ASN A 329 9.38 0.10 -4.09
C ASN A 329 8.56 -0.63 -5.20
N LEU A 330 7.29 -0.99 -4.90
CA LEU A 330 6.45 -1.84 -5.75
C LEU A 330 5.44 -1.06 -6.58
N ALA A 331 5.40 -1.29 -7.90
CA ALA A 331 4.41 -0.72 -8.80
C ALA A 331 2.95 -1.11 -8.41
N GLU A 332 2.74 -2.36 -7.95
CA GLU A 332 1.41 -2.82 -7.49
C GLU A 332 0.91 -2.08 -6.25
N LEU A 333 1.83 -1.76 -5.31
CA LEU A 333 1.47 -0.99 -4.13
C LEU A 333 1.18 0.47 -4.47
N GLN A 334 1.92 1.06 -5.42
CA GLN A 334 1.62 2.40 -5.93
C GLN A 334 0.22 2.47 -6.53
N GLU A 335 -0.17 1.49 -7.33
CA GLU A 335 -1.53 1.41 -7.89
C GLU A 335 -2.59 1.20 -6.78
N ARG A 336 -2.28 0.43 -5.73
CA ARG A 336 -3.17 0.27 -4.57
C ARG A 336 -3.31 1.56 -3.77
N VAL A 337 -2.21 2.26 -3.51
CA VAL A 337 -2.22 3.57 -2.83
C VAL A 337 -3.02 4.58 -3.64
N GLN A 338 -2.80 4.67 -4.95
CA GLN A 338 -3.55 5.57 -5.82
C GLN A 338 -5.05 5.28 -5.81
N ARG A 339 -5.46 4.00 -5.91
CA ARG A 339 -6.89 3.61 -5.80
C ARG A 339 -7.47 3.96 -4.43
N LEU A 340 -6.67 3.84 -3.37
CA LEU A 340 -7.08 4.22 -2.02
C LEU A 340 -7.26 5.74 -1.89
N GLU A 341 -6.34 6.54 -2.44
CA GLU A 341 -6.44 8.00 -2.47
C GLU A 341 -7.70 8.46 -3.23
N GLU A 342 -7.96 7.90 -4.39
CA GLU A 342 -9.19 8.19 -5.16
C GLU A 342 -10.46 7.86 -4.35
N ARG A 343 -10.45 6.72 -3.68
CA ARG A 343 -11.58 6.29 -2.84
C ARG A 343 -11.73 7.17 -1.60
N PHE A 344 -10.63 7.48 -0.91
CA PHE A 344 -10.61 8.40 0.22
C PHE A 344 -11.20 9.75 -0.18
N TYR A 345 -10.74 10.30 -1.29
CA TYR A 345 -11.27 11.56 -1.83
C TYR A 345 -12.77 11.50 -2.06
N LEU A 346 -13.28 10.42 -2.68
CA LEU A 346 -14.72 10.26 -2.94
C LEU A 346 -15.55 10.19 -1.64
N VAL A 347 -15.05 9.53 -0.60
CA VAL A 347 -15.72 9.46 0.71
C VAL A 347 -15.74 10.85 1.36
N VAL A 348 -14.61 11.54 1.38
CA VAL A 348 -14.51 12.89 1.94
C VAL A 348 -15.39 13.89 1.19
N ALA A 349 -15.36 13.87 -0.14
CA ALA A 349 -16.18 14.75 -0.97
C ALA A 349 -17.69 14.49 -0.75
N ARG A 350 -18.08 13.21 -0.61
CA ARG A 350 -19.47 12.86 -0.28
C ARG A 350 -19.87 13.35 1.12
N TRP A 351 -18.98 13.21 2.10
CA TRP A 351 -19.23 13.68 3.45
C TRP A 351 -19.33 15.20 3.50
N ALA A 352 -18.40 15.93 2.88
CA ALA A 352 -18.48 17.39 2.73
C ALA A 352 -19.80 17.81 2.04
N GLY A 353 -20.17 17.15 0.94
CA GLY A 353 -21.44 17.40 0.25
C GLY A 353 -22.68 17.11 1.08
N SER A 354 -22.63 16.12 2.00
CA SER A 354 -23.75 15.84 2.92
C SER A 354 -23.91 16.95 3.98
N ILE A 355 -22.83 17.60 4.37
CA ILE A 355 -22.85 18.76 5.28
C ILE A 355 -23.38 19.98 4.53
N GLU A 356 -22.89 20.24 3.31
CA GLU A 356 -23.40 21.29 2.43
C GLU A 356 -24.91 21.15 2.16
N SER A 357 -25.46 19.92 2.14
CA SER A 357 -26.90 19.71 1.91
C SER A 357 -27.78 20.29 3.01
N LYS A 358 -27.24 20.56 4.21
CA LYS A 358 -27.92 21.30 5.30
C LYS A 358 -27.92 22.80 5.06
N ASP A 359 -26.94 23.31 4.30
CA ASP A 359 -26.85 24.70 3.89
C ASP A 359 -27.33 24.82 2.44
N SER A 360 -28.56 25.32 2.26
CA SER A 360 -29.22 25.40 0.95
C SER A 360 -28.46 26.22 -0.11
N TYR A 361 -27.41 26.94 0.30
CA TYR A 361 -26.69 27.92 -0.52
C TYR A 361 -25.27 27.49 -0.92
N LEU A 362 -24.73 26.43 -0.32
CA LEU A 362 -23.33 26.03 -0.49
C LEU A 362 -23.11 24.85 -1.47
N ARG A 363 -24.10 24.47 -2.28
CA ARG A 363 -23.93 23.30 -3.17
C ARG A 363 -22.66 23.41 -4.01
N GLY A 364 -21.72 22.49 -3.81
CA GLY A 364 -20.42 22.42 -4.49
C GLY A 364 -19.43 23.50 -4.09
N HIS A 365 -19.66 24.21 -2.98
CA HIS A 365 -18.77 25.21 -2.43
C HIS A 365 -17.43 24.63 -1.99
N CYS A 366 -17.44 23.57 -1.17
CA CYS A 366 -16.21 22.93 -0.68
C CYS A 366 -15.31 22.43 -1.81
N GLU A 367 -15.91 21.90 -2.90
CA GLU A 367 -15.13 21.49 -4.09
C GLU A 367 -14.52 22.69 -4.81
N ARG A 368 -15.28 23.79 -5.01
CA ARG A 368 -14.73 24.99 -5.67
C ARG A 368 -13.64 25.65 -4.83
N VAL A 369 -13.85 25.78 -3.51
CA VAL A 369 -12.83 26.32 -2.59
C VAL A 369 -11.58 25.44 -2.64
N ALA A 370 -11.72 24.11 -2.58
CA ALA A 370 -10.58 23.20 -2.70
C ALA A 370 -9.86 23.34 -4.04
N ASP A 371 -10.58 23.54 -5.16
CA ASP A 371 -9.97 23.77 -6.47
C ASP A 371 -9.16 25.08 -6.53
N TYR A 372 -9.71 26.19 -6.01
CA TYR A 372 -9.00 27.48 -5.95
C TYR A 372 -7.80 27.41 -4.99
N ALA A 373 -8.00 26.85 -3.80
CA ALA A 373 -6.94 26.70 -2.81
C ALA A 373 -5.79 25.82 -3.33
N CYS A 374 -6.11 24.70 -3.98
CA CYS A 374 -5.10 23.83 -4.61
C CYS A 374 -4.37 24.51 -5.77
N ALA A 375 -5.04 25.37 -6.54
CA ALA A 375 -4.38 26.15 -7.59
C ALA A 375 -3.32 27.10 -6.99
N LEU A 376 -3.67 27.78 -5.90
CA LEU A 376 -2.75 28.66 -5.19
C LEU A 376 -1.61 27.88 -4.51
N ALA A 377 -1.91 26.78 -3.83
CA ALA A 377 -0.91 25.95 -3.17
C ALA A 377 0.12 25.38 -4.16
N ARG A 378 -0.33 24.97 -5.35
CA ARG A 378 0.56 24.50 -6.43
C ARG A 378 1.45 25.62 -6.96
N ASP A 379 0.92 26.81 -7.12
CA ASP A 379 1.66 27.97 -7.61
C ASP A 379 2.79 28.40 -6.66
N ILE A 380 2.60 28.20 -5.36
CA ILE A 380 3.62 28.47 -4.33
C ILE A 380 4.51 27.26 -3.99
N GLY A 381 4.36 26.12 -4.70
CA GLY A 381 5.33 25.02 -4.69
C GLY A 381 5.03 23.85 -3.76
N PHE A 382 3.76 23.62 -3.37
CA PHE A 382 3.41 22.39 -2.64
C PHE A 382 3.67 21.15 -3.52
N ASP A 383 4.29 20.12 -2.95
CA ASP A 383 4.51 18.84 -3.61
C ASP A 383 3.22 17.99 -3.74
N GLU A 384 3.27 16.95 -4.57
CA GLU A 384 2.08 16.11 -4.87
C GLU A 384 1.51 15.41 -3.62
N MET A 385 2.36 14.98 -2.68
CA MET A 385 1.92 14.29 -1.46
C MET A 385 1.22 15.28 -0.52
N THR A 386 1.82 16.44 -0.29
CA THR A 386 1.23 17.53 0.50
C THR A 386 -0.07 18.01 -0.15
N MET A 387 -0.14 18.08 -1.49
CA MET A 387 -1.32 18.52 -2.24
C MET A 387 -2.53 17.62 -2.02
N PHE A 388 -2.34 16.30 -1.92
CA PHE A 388 -3.46 15.40 -1.63
C PHE A 388 -4.12 15.74 -0.28
N TRP A 389 -3.32 15.80 0.80
CA TRP A 389 -3.84 16.09 2.14
C TRP A 389 -4.33 17.52 2.30
N PHE A 390 -3.67 18.47 1.65
CA PHE A 390 -4.13 19.86 1.58
C PHE A 390 -5.53 19.95 0.96
N ARG A 391 -5.78 19.22 -0.14
CA ARG A 391 -7.10 19.16 -0.77
C ARG A 391 -8.16 18.55 0.15
N ILE A 392 -7.81 17.48 0.89
CA ILE A 392 -8.69 16.88 1.90
C ILE A 392 -9.05 17.89 2.99
N GLY A 393 -8.07 18.62 3.53
CA GLY A 393 -8.32 19.68 4.52
C GLY A 393 -9.21 20.81 3.98
N ALA A 394 -8.96 21.24 2.74
CA ALA A 394 -9.79 22.28 2.09
C ALA A 394 -11.23 21.83 1.85
N LEU A 395 -11.47 20.55 1.56
CA LEU A 395 -12.83 19.98 1.48
C LEU A 395 -13.52 19.95 2.86
N LEU A 396 -12.76 19.76 3.93
CA LEU A 396 -13.27 19.60 5.29
C LEU A 396 -13.25 20.90 6.10
N HIS A 397 -12.80 22.04 5.53
CA HIS A 397 -12.63 23.27 6.29
C HIS A 397 -13.90 23.68 7.07
N ASP A 398 -15.04 23.46 6.48
CA ASP A 398 -16.37 23.81 6.99
C ASP A 398 -17.11 22.68 7.71
N VAL A 399 -16.45 21.54 7.95
CA VAL A 399 -17.08 20.34 8.55
C VAL A 399 -17.81 20.61 9.86
N GLY A 400 -17.34 21.56 10.64
CA GLY A 400 -17.95 21.95 11.92
C GLY A 400 -19.32 22.62 11.80
N LYS A 401 -19.74 23.05 10.62
CA LYS A 401 -21.11 23.57 10.36
C LYS A 401 -22.20 22.54 10.67
N ILE A 402 -21.84 21.25 10.76
CA ILE A 402 -22.76 20.19 11.22
C ILE A 402 -23.33 20.49 12.62
N SER A 403 -22.59 21.21 13.46
CA SER A 403 -22.99 21.58 14.83
C SER A 403 -23.82 22.87 14.89
N VAL A 404 -23.94 23.62 13.79
CA VAL A 404 -24.71 24.86 13.75
C VAL A 404 -26.18 24.54 13.50
N PRO A 405 -27.11 25.13 14.29
CA PRO A 405 -28.55 24.98 14.05
C PRO A 405 -28.96 25.43 12.64
N THR A 406 -29.82 24.65 12.00
CA THR A 406 -30.24 24.89 10.61
C THR A 406 -30.93 26.27 10.43
N GLU A 407 -31.63 26.73 11.47
CA GLU A 407 -32.31 28.03 11.50
C GLU A 407 -31.32 29.22 11.44
N ILE A 408 -30.14 29.05 12.03
CA ILE A 408 -29.05 30.04 11.95
C ILE A 408 -28.32 29.92 10.61
N LEU A 409 -28.01 28.69 10.21
CA LEU A 409 -27.27 28.39 8.98
C LEU A 409 -28.00 28.93 7.73
N ASN A 410 -29.32 28.73 7.66
CA ASN A 410 -30.18 29.12 6.53
C ASN A 410 -30.97 30.39 6.75
N LYS A 411 -30.58 31.25 7.69
CA LYS A 411 -31.32 32.47 8.00
C LYS A 411 -31.30 33.44 6.81
N PRO A 412 -32.47 33.84 6.28
CA PRO A 412 -32.53 34.85 5.22
C PRO A 412 -32.30 36.25 5.81
N GLY A 413 -31.06 36.69 5.87
CA GLY A 413 -30.71 38.01 6.35
C GLY A 413 -29.48 38.03 7.27
N ARG A 414 -29.27 39.18 7.92
CA ARG A 414 -28.10 39.36 8.80
C ARG A 414 -28.29 38.57 10.11
N LEU A 415 -27.22 37.89 10.55
CA LEU A 415 -27.17 37.23 11.85
C LEU A 415 -27.13 38.30 12.96
N THR A 416 -27.84 38.05 14.04
CA THR A 416 -27.66 38.79 15.31
C THR A 416 -26.29 38.51 15.87
N ARG A 417 -25.85 39.28 16.88
CA ARG A 417 -24.58 39.04 17.55
C ARG A 417 -24.47 37.62 18.12
N HIS A 418 -25.51 37.16 18.79
CA HIS A 418 -25.53 35.81 19.37
C HIS A 418 -25.48 34.70 18.28
N GLU A 419 -26.27 34.86 17.22
CA GLU A 419 -26.25 33.90 16.10
C GLU A 419 -24.89 33.87 15.39
N ARG A 420 -24.20 35.00 15.29
CA ARG A 420 -22.85 35.08 14.77
C ARG A 420 -21.87 34.35 15.66
N GLU A 421 -21.92 34.52 16.98
CA GLU A 421 -21.10 33.79 17.95
C GLU A 421 -21.33 32.29 17.86
N VAL A 422 -22.57 31.83 17.60
CA VAL A 422 -22.87 30.40 17.35
C VAL A 422 -22.26 29.95 16.03
N MET A 423 -22.37 30.74 14.96
CA MET A 423 -21.79 30.45 13.66
C MET A 423 -20.26 30.33 13.74
N GLU A 424 -19.59 31.28 14.38
CA GLU A 424 -18.12 31.34 14.52
C GLU A 424 -17.53 30.09 15.22
N ARG A 425 -18.32 29.42 16.07
CA ARG A 425 -17.89 28.16 16.74
C ARG A 425 -17.65 27.00 15.81
N HIS A 426 -18.13 27.04 14.54
CA HIS A 426 -17.94 25.91 13.63
C HIS A 426 -16.45 25.60 13.37
N ALA A 427 -15.57 26.60 13.35
CA ALA A 427 -14.14 26.41 13.14
C ALA A 427 -13.52 25.53 14.23
N ALA A 428 -13.74 25.86 15.51
CA ALA A 428 -13.29 25.04 16.64
C ALA A 428 -14.03 23.70 16.74
N ALA A 429 -15.31 23.66 16.39
CA ALA A 429 -16.09 22.41 16.36
C ALA A 429 -15.59 21.46 15.26
N GLY A 430 -15.18 21.99 14.12
CA GLY A 430 -14.59 21.22 13.01
C GLY A 430 -13.26 20.58 13.41
N GLU A 431 -12.36 21.35 14.02
CA GLU A 431 -11.12 20.80 14.57
C GLU A 431 -11.41 19.67 15.57
N LYS A 432 -12.31 19.89 16.55
CA LYS A 432 -12.68 18.88 17.53
C LYS A 432 -13.29 17.63 16.90
N LEU A 433 -14.07 17.78 15.83
CA LEU A 433 -14.68 16.66 15.12
C LEU A 433 -13.64 15.77 14.43
N LEU A 434 -12.54 16.37 13.99
CA LEU A 434 -11.46 15.70 13.26
C LEU A 434 -10.27 15.32 14.16
N SER A 435 -10.21 15.78 15.41
CA SER A 435 -9.03 15.64 16.30
C SER A 435 -8.63 14.18 16.60
N ASP A 436 -9.59 13.24 16.52
CA ASP A 436 -9.31 11.82 16.77
C ASP A 436 -8.88 11.08 15.49
N ILE A 437 -8.76 11.80 14.36
CA ILE A 437 -8.28 11.22 13.09
C ILE A 437 -6.83 11.63 12.94
N ASP A 438 -5.95 10.64 12.97
CA ASP A 438 -4.51 10.86 12.82
C ASP A 438 -4.14 10.96 11.33
N PHE A 439 -4.34 12.16 10.78
CA PHE A 439 -4.01 12.43 9.37
C PHE A 439 -2.48 12.41 9.16
N PRO A 440 -1.99 11.87 8.03
CA PRO A 440 -0.57 11.89 7.69
C PRO A 440 0.03 13.30 7.51
N TRP A 441 -0.81 14.29 7.21
CA TRP A 441 -0.50 15.70 7.19
C TRP A 441 -1.51 16.45 8.08
N ASP A 442 -1.01 17.34 8.92
CA ASP A 442 -1.86 18.04 9.89
C ASP A 442 -2.77 19.06 9.20
N ILE A 443 -4.04 18.66 9.04
CA ILE A 443 -5.09 19.52 8.46
C ILE A 443 -5.85 20.33 9.51
N LEU A 444 -5.67 20.04 10.80
CA LEU A 444 -6.45 20.67 11.87
C LEU A 444 -6.25 22.18 11.97
N PRO A 445 -5.01 22.72 11.85
CA PRO A 445 -4.81 24.18 11.85
C PRO A 445 -5.52 24.87 10.67
N MET A 446 -5.65 24.21 9.51
CA MET A 446 -6.41 24.76 8.38
C MET A 446 -7.89 24.87 8.72
N VAL A 447 -8.48 23.80 9.28
CA VAL A 447 -9.90 23.75 9.65
C VAL A 447 -10.22 24.75 10.77
N ARG A 448 -9.34 24.89 11.77
CA ARG A 448 -9.53 25.81 12.89
C ARG A 448 -9.40 27.26 12.47
N SER A 449 -8.39 27.60 11.64
CA SER A 449 -7.93 28.96 11.46
C SER A 449 -8.26 29.58 10.10
N HIS A 450 -9.12 28.95 9.26
CA HIS A 450 -9.44 29.47 7.92
C HIS A 450 -10.25 30.79 7.95
N HIS A 451 -10.81 31.17 9.09
CA HIS A 451 -11.46 32.46 9.32
C HIS A 451 -10.60 33.45 10.14
N GLU A 452 -9.34 33.08 10.43
CA GLU A 452 -8.41 34.06 10.96
C GLU A 452 -8.07 35.09 9.88
N ARG A 453 -7.80 36.33 10.33
CA ARG A 453 -7.50 37.47 9.46
C ARG A 453 -6.04 37.86 9.63
N TRP A 454 -5.43 38.30 8.56
CA TRP A 454 -4.04 38.76 8.58
C TRP A 454 -3.76 39.82 9.64
N ASP A 455 -4.76 40.72 9.94
CA ASP A 455 -4.68 41.78 10.94
C ASP A 455 -5.00 41.31 12.37
N GLY A 456 -5.34 40.05 12.60
CA GLY A 456 -5.67 39.50 13.92
C GLY A 456 -7.10 39.81 14.42
N GLU A 457 -7.97 40.38 13.56
CA GLU A 457 -9.38 40.62 13.90
C GLU A 457 -10.29 39.45 13.49
N GLY A 458 -9.70 38.23 13.22
CA GLY A 458 -10.40 37.04 12.87
C GLY A 458 -10.93 36.22 14.05
N TYR A 459 -11.28 34.97 13.79
CA TYR A 459 -11.70 34.01 14.81
C TYR A 459 -11.24 32.58 14.43
N PRO A 460 -11.11 31.63 15.41
CA PRO A 460 -11.51 31.71 16.82
C PRO A 460 -10.44 32.30 17.77
N ASP A 461 -9.14 32.26 17.38
CA ASP A 461 -8.02 32.53 18.27
C ASP A 461 -7.47 33.96 18.19
N ARG A 462 -7.85 34.72 17.17
CA ARG A 462 -7.39 36.09 16.88
C ARG A 462 -5.89 36.19 16.71
N ILE A 463 -5.31 35.20 16.04
CA ILE A 463 -3.90 35.20 15.64
C ILE A 463 -3.71 36.03 14.36
N ALA A 464 -2.50 36.54 14.13
CA ALA A 464 -2.24 37.49 13.06
C ALA A 464 -1.02 37.08 12.22
N GLY A 465 -0.97 37.55 10.98
CA GLY A 465 0.19 37.43 10.12
C GLY A 465 0.61 35.99 9.87
N GLU A 466 1.90 35.71 10.07
CA GLU A 466 2.51 34.40 9.85
C GLU A 466 2.22 33.39 10.96
N ASP A 467 1.68 33.79 12.10
CA ASP A 467 1.21 32.88 13.15
C ASP A 467 -0.01 32.09 12.68
N ILE A 468 -0.73 32.59 11.66
CA ILE A 468 -1.79 31.83 10.99
C ILE A 468 -1.14 30.78 10.08
N ALA A 469 -1.51 29.51 10.23
CA ALA A 469 -1.01 28.42 9.38
C ALA A 469 -1.15 28.76 7.88
N LEU A 470 -0.09 28.56 7.10
CA LEU A 470 -0.07 28.87 5.65
C LEU A 470 -1.27 28.27 4.91
N ALA A 471 -1.62 27.04 5.25
CA ALA A 471 -2.77 26.35 4.68
C ALA A 471 -4.10 27.06 4.95
N ALA A 472 -4.29 27.59 6.17
CA ALA A 472 -5.47 28.36 6.53
C ALA A 472 -5.56 29.69 5.77
N ARG A 473 -4.42 30.41 5.62
CA ARG A 473 -4.34 31.65 4.84
C ARG A 473 -4.70 31.43 3.37
N ILE A 474 -4.28 30.28 2.79
CA ILE A 474 -4.63 29.91 1.40
C ILE A 474 -6.13 29.65 1.28
N VAL A 475 -6.72 28.87 2.21
CA VAL A 475 -8.16 28.56 2.20
C VAL A 475 -8.98 29.82 2.40
N CYS A 476 -8.57 30.74 3.29
CA CYS A 476 -9.24 32.04 3.48
C CYS A 476 -9.39 32.84 2.17
N VAL A 477 -8.33 32.90 1.36
CA VAL A 477 -8.39 33.59 0.04
C VAL A 477 -9.38 32.88 -0.90
N ALA A 478 -9.35 31.55 -0.95
CA ALA A 478 -10.21 30.77 -1.84
C ALA A 478 -11.69 30.82 -1.41
N ASP A 479 -11.96 30.71 -0.10
CA ASP A 479 -13.30 30.73 0.46
C ASP A 479 -14.00 32.08 0.20
N VAL A 480 -13.32 33.19 0.52
CA VAL A 480 -13.89 34.54 0.28
C VAL A 480 -14.12 34.77 -1.22
N PHE A 481 -13.22 34.31 -2.09
CA PHE A 481 -13.39 34.45 -3.53
C PHE A 481 -14.61 33.66 -4.03
N ASP A 482 -14.79 32.38 -3.60
CA ASP A 482 -15.98 31.60 -3.94
C ASP A 482 -17.25 32.23 -3.39
N ALA A 483 -17.19 32.72 -2.14
CA ALA A 483 -18.29 33.42 -1.51
C ALA A 483 -18.73 34.69 -2.27
N LEU A 484 -17.80 35.42 -2.89
CA LEU A 484 -18.10 36.61 -3.68
C LEU A 484 -18.64 36.26 -5.08
N THR A 485 -18.13 35.20 -5.70
CA THR A 485 -18.42 34.82 -7.07
C THR A 485 -19.56 33.79 -7.21
N THR A 486 -20.26 33.46 -6.13
CA THR A 486 -21.42 32.57 -6.10
C THR A 486 -22.67 33.32 -5.66
N ASP A 487 -23.83 32.98 -6.27
CA ASP A 487 -25.13 33.55 -5.89
C ASP A 487 -25.47 33.21 -4.43
N ARG A 488 -25.95 34.22 -3.69
CA ARG A 488 -26.46 34.08 -2.32
C ARG A 488 -27.90 34.59 -2.25
N PRO A 489 -28.72 34.16 -1.27
CA PRO A 489 -30.16 34.51 -1.21
C PRO A 489 -30.47 36.00 -1.27
N TYR A 490 -29.52 36.79 -0.78
CA TYR A 490 -29.67 38.24 -0.64
C TYR A 490 -28.78 39.03 -1.61
N ARG A 491 -28.04 38.33 -2.53
CA ARG A 491 -27.07 38.95 -3.42
C ARG A 491 -26.71 38.08 -4.61
N ALA A 492 -26.78 38.61 -5.83
CA ALA A 492 -26.23 37.97 -7.01
C ALA A 492 -24.69 37.85 -6.92
N ALA A 493 -24.12 36.88 -7.64
CA ALA A 493 -22.68 36.74 -7.78
C ALA A 493 -22.03 37.99 -8.39
N PHE A 494 -20.89 38.41 -7.87
CA PHE A 494 -20.03 39.36 -8.53
C PHE A 494 -19.25 38.70 -9.67
N SER A 495 -18.86 39.51 -10.67
CA SER A 495 -17.86 39.04 -11.63
C SER A 495 -16.53 38.74 -10.92
N ARG A 496 -15.67 37.96 -11.57
CA ARG A 496 -14.35 37.64 -11.01
C ARG A 496 -13.53 38.90 -10.80
N GLU A 497 -13.60 39.84 -11.73
CA GLU A 497 -12.89 41.11 -11.70
C GLU A 497 -13.38 41.97 -10.53
N GLU A 498 -14.69 42.10 -10.33
CA GLU A 498 -15.26 42.82 -9.20
C GLU A 498 -14.86 42.18 -7.86
N ALA A 499 -14.92 40.87 -7.77
CA ALA A 499 -14.49 40.13 -6.58
C ALA A 499 -13.02 40.40 -6.23
N LEU A 500 -12.11 40.36 -7.21
CA LEU A 500 -10.69 40.65 -7.01
C LEU A 500 -10.46 42.12 -6.56
N VAL A 501 -11.19 43.07 -7.14
CA VAL A 501 -11.12 44.48 -6.70
C VAL A 501 -11.53 44.61 -5.23
N MET A 502 -12.63 43.96 -4.82
CA MET A 502 -13.09 43.97 -3.42
C MET A 502 -12.05 43.35 -2.49
N MET A 503 -11.51 42.17 -2.85
CA MET A 503 -10.49 41.51 -2.03
C MET A 503 -9.20 42.32 -1.93
N ASN A 504 -8.78 43.04 -2.96
CA ASN A 504 -7.59 43.90 -2.91
C ASN A 504 -7.76 45.09 -1.97
N ASN A 505 -8.99 45.58 -1.70
CA ASN A 505 -9.25 46.64 -0.70
C ASN A 505 -9.01 46.13 0.75
N ASP A 506 -9.07 44.82 0.97
CA ASP A 506 -8.83 44.16 2.24
C ASP A 506 -7.46 43.49 2.33
N ARG A 507 -6.58 43.78 1.37
CA ARG A 507 -5.19 43.30 1.34
C ARG A 507 -4.42 43.80 2.59
N GLY A 508 -3.75 42.88 3.29
CA GLY A 508 -3.04 43.19 4.53
C GLY A 508 -3.96 43.36 5.74
N LYS A 509 -5.27 43.21 5.57
CA LYS A 509 -6.28 43.15 6.64
C LYS A 509 -6.83 41.74 6.78
N ILE A 510 -7.68 41.33 5.84
CA ILE A 510 -8.22 39.97 5.80
C ILE A 510 -7.17 39.01 5.23
N PHE A 511 -6.53 39.40 4.14
CA PHE A 511 -5.70 38.52 3.34
C PHE A 511 -4.21 38.76 3.50
N ASP A 512 -3.44 37.67 3.48
CA ASP A 512 -1.99 37.71 3.28
C ASP A 512 -1.68 38.41 1.95
N PRO A 513 -0.89 39.50 1.97
CA PRO A 513 -0.59 40.29 0.77
C PRO A 513 0.12 39.50 -0.33
N TYR A 514 0.97 38.57 0.05
CA TYR A 514 1.69 37.70 -0.89
C TYR A 514 0.73 36.71 -1.58
N LEU A 515 -0.06 35.97 -0.81
CA LEU A 515 -1.00 34.97 -1.32
C LEU A 515 -2.06 35.62 -2.21
N LEU A 516 -2.60 36.76 -1.82
CA LEU A 516 -3.57 37.46 -2.65
C LEU A 516 -2.98 37.92 -3.99
N THR A 517 -1.71 38.35 -4.02
CA THR A 517 -1.03 38.73 -5.27
C THR A 517 -0.90 37.52 -6.20
N ARG A 518 -0.48 36.37 -5.66
CA ARG A 518 -0.35 35.12 -6.43
C ARG A 518 -1.72 34.67 -6.97
N PHE A 519 -2.75 34.72 -6.14
CA PHE A 519 -4.10 34.34 -6.51
C PHE A 519 -4.69 35.23 -7.63
N ASN A 520 -4.46 36.54 -7.59
CA ASN A 520 -4.86 37.45 -8.67
C ASN A 520 -4.28 37.01 -10.02
N GLY A 521 -3.00 36.61 -10.05
CA GLY A 521 -2.34 36.07 -11.25
C GLY A 521 -3.03 34.81 -11.78
N ILE A 522 -3.33 33.85 -10.89
CA ILE A 522 -4.00 32.58 -11.22
C ILE A 522 -5.38 32.82 -11.85
N VAL A 523 -6.18 33.71 -11.24
CA VAL A 523 -7.54 34.01 -11.75
C VAL A 523 -7.48 34.72 -13.09
N ALA A 524 -6.53 35.64 -13.31
CA ALA A 524 -6.31 36.34 -14.58
C ALA A 524 -5.91 35.37 -15.70
N GLU A 525 -4.98 34.43 -15.43
CA GLU A 525 -4.59 33.39 -16.43
C GLU A 525 -5.74 32.45 -16.79
N ALA A 526 -6.57 32.08 -15.79
CA ALA A 526 -7.73 31.22 -16.02
C ALA A 526 -8.81 31.89 -16.89
N ALA A 527 -8.91 33.21 -16.87
CA ALA A 527 -9.81 34.00 -17.73
C ALA A 527 -9.36 34.03 -19.21
N VAL A 528 -8.06 33.90 -19.46
CA VAL A 528 -7.48 33.93 -20.84
C VAL A 528 -7.55 32.57 -21.53
N LYS A 529 -7.65 31.46 -20.79
CA LYS A 529 -7.78 30.09 -21.35
C LYS A 529 -9.25 29.68 -21.44
N PRO A 530 -9.85 29.51 -22.67
CA PRO A 530 -11.24 29.07 -22.78
C PRO A 530 -11.40 27.69 -22.11
N ARG A 531 -12.47 27.57 -21.31
CA ARG A 531 -12.85 26.30 -20.64
C ARG A 531 -12.91 25.17 -21.67
N ARG A 532 -11.86 24.34 -21.76
CA ARG A 532 -12.01 22.99 -22.27
C ARG A 532 -12.95 22.28 -21.29
N ARG A 533 -14.13 21.84 -21.77
CA ARG A 533 -15.02 20.94 -21.02
C ARG A 533 -14.15 19.79 -20.51
N ARG A 534 -13.89 19.76 -19.20
CA ARG A 534 -13.26 18.61 -18.54
C ARG A 534 -14.23 17.44 -18.68
N GLY A 535 -13.97 16.58 -19.69
CA GLY A 535 -14.27 15.19 -19.54
C GLY A 535 -13.50 14.72 -18.29
N ARG A 536 -14.08 13.83 -17.51
CA ARG A 536 -13.48 13.17 -16.34
C ARG A 536 -12.02 12.78 -16.65
N GLU A 537 -11.07 13.66 -16.33
CA GLU A 537 -9.67 13.30 -16.27
C GLU A 537 -9.48 12.59 -14.93
N SER A 538 -9.36 11.26 -15.00
CA SER A 538 -8.90 10.46 -13.89
C SER A 538 -7.53 10.99 -13.45
N PHE A 539 -7.30 11.08 -12.16
CA PHE A 539 -6.06 11.54 -11.49
C PHE A 539 -4.79 10.75 -11.94
N GLY A 540 -4.97 9.70 -12.78
CA GLY A 540 -3.93 8.75 -13.18
C GLY A 540 -3.19 9.00 -14.49
N ALA A 541 -3.51 10.03 -15.32
CA ALA A 541 -3.03 10.07 -16.70
C ALA A 541 -1.72 10.87 -16.95
N ARG A 542 -1.06 11.46 -15.94
CA ARG A 542 0.10 12.34 -16.16
C ARG A 542 1.48 11.78 -15.79
N ARG A 543 1.62 10.52 -15.33
CA ARG A 543 2.94 9.94 -15.04
C ARG A 543 3.61 9.16 -16.20
N ARG A 544 3.10 9.21 -17.44
CA ARG A 544 3.73 8.54 -18.60
C ARG A 544 4.46 9.50 -19.56
N GLY A 545 5.22 10.45 -19.04
CA GLY A 545 5.86 11.46 -19.91
C GLY A 545 7.32 11.82 -19.62
N ALA A 546 8.03 11.11 -18.76
CA ALA A 546 9.44 11.42 -18.48
C ALA A 546 10.34 10.19 -18.64
N GLY A 547 10.41 9.62 -19.85
CA GLY A 547 11.28 8.47 -20.08
C GLY A 547 11.38 8.05 -21.54
N ALA A 548 11.54 9.00 -22.49
CA ALA A 548 11.95 8.64 -23.83
C ALA A 548 12.44 9.89 -24.60
N ARG A 549 13.64 10.33 -24.33
CA ARG A 549 14.49 11.07 -25.29
C ARG A 549 15.94 10.82 -24.92
N SER A 550 16.57 9.87 -25.57
CA SER A 550 17.94 9.94 -26.08
C SER A 550 18.36 8.56 -26.58
N SER A 551 18.29 8.35 -27.88
CA SER A 551 19.39 7.83 -28.67
C SER A 551 18.93 7.65 -30.12
N ALA A 552 19.27 8.60 -30.91
CA ALA A 552 19.52 8.41 -32.35
C ALA A 552 20.71 9.27 -32.68
N ALA A 553 21.86 8.65 -32.75
CA ALA A 553 22.99 8.93 -33.64
C ALA A 553 23.95 7.74 -33.55
#